data_31b96b933845c11cba1d7c9851246296
#
_entry.id   31b96b933845c11cba1d7c9851246296
#
_cell.length_a   1.000
_cell.length_b   1.000
_cell.length_c   1.000
_cell.angle_alpha   90.00
_cell.angle_beta   90.00
_cell.angle_gamma   90.00
#
_symmetry.space_group_name_H-M   'P 1'
#
loop_
_entity.id
_entity.type
_entity.pdbx_description
1 polymer ?
#
loop_
_entity_poly.entity_id
_entity_poly.type
_entity_poly.pdbx_seq_one_letter_code
_entity_poly.pdbx_strand_id
1 'polypeptide(L)'
;MPRVFSVDKWIVYFWANENMPLEPVHVHIAYGVPKENSTKIWITSAGGCLLAANGSNIPTHVLRNIMDVISARHFEIVAKWRKFFGEVSYFC
;
A
#
# COMPACT_ATOMS: atom_id res chain seq x y z
N MET A 1 -6.75 -2.48 11.34
CA MET A 1 -6.33 -2.10 9.98
C MET A 1 -5.54 -0.80 10.05
N PRO A 2 -4.20 -0.88 10.01
CA PRO A 2 -3.39 0.34 9.99
C PRO A 2 -3.60 1.16 8.71
N ARG A 3 -4.13 2.35 8.88
CA ARG A 3 -4.33 3.30 7.80
C ARG A 3 -3.11 4.22 7.74
N VAL A 4 -2.51 4.41 6.56
CA VAL A 4 -1.36 5.27 6.40
C VAL A 4 -1.81 6.69 6.06
N PHE A 5 -2.56 6.84 4.97
CA PHE A 5 -3.15 8.12 4.57
C PHE A 5 -4.29 7.86 3.58
N SER A 6 -4.94 8.93 3.13
CA SER A 6 -5.98 8.85 2.11
C SER A 6 -5.62 9.76 0.94
N VAL A 7 -6.03 9.35 -0.26
CA VAL A 7 -5.97 10.17 -1.47
C VAL A 7 -7.41 10.35 -1.91
N ASP A 8 -7.96 11.54 -1.74
CA ASP A 8 -9.38 11.80 -1.85
C ASP A 8 -10.15 10.83 -0.93
N LYS A 9 -11.05 10.02 -1.49
CA LYS A 9 -11.82 9.04 -0.74
C LYS A 9 -11.17 7.66 -0.74
N TRP A 10 -10.02 7.50 -1.38
CA TRP A 10 -9.29 6.24 -1.43
C TRP A 10 -8.40 6.12 -0.20
N ILE A 11 -8.57 5.04 0.57
CA ILE A 11 -7.80 4.77 1.78
C ILE A 11 -6.59 3.93 1.43
N VAL A 12 -5.40 4.38 1.84
CA VAL A 12 -4.15 3.62 1.69
C VAL A 12 -3.82 3.01 3.05
N TYR A 13 -3.76 1.69 3.10
CA TYR A 13 -3.63 0.94 4.35
C TYR A 13 -2.86 -0.37 4.14
N PHE A 14 -2.55 -1.05 5.24
CA PHE A 14 -2.10 -2.44 5.19
C PHE A 14 -2.80 -3.25 6.29
N TRP A 15 -2.79 -4.57 6.15
CA TRP A 15 -3.42 -5.44 7.15
C TRP A 15 -2.46 -5.68 8.31
N ALA A 16 -3.00 -5.71 9.53
CA ALA A 16 -2.21 -5.92 10.75
C ALA A 16 -1.61 -7.32 10.85
N ASN A 17 -2.16 -8.30 10.13
CA ASN A 17 -1.74 -9.70 10.18
C ASN A 17 -0.89 -10.13 8.98
N GLU A 18 -0.10 -9.21 8.41
CA GLU A 18 0.74 -9.47 7.24
C GLU A 18 2.04 -10.23 7.57
N ASN A 19 2.16 -10.80 8.77
CA ASN A 19 3.41 -11.36 9.25
C ASN A 19 3.39 -12.88 9.48
N MET A 20 2.70 -13.63 8.59
CA MET A 20 2.61 -15.09 8.74
C MET A 20 2.88 -15.84 7.42
N PRO A 21 4.07 -15.80 6.82
CA PRO A 21 5.26 -14.98 7.12
C PRO A 21 5.09 -13.53 6.70
N LEU A 22 5.98 -12.66 7.20
CA LEU A 22 5.93 -11.24 6.83
C LEU A 22 6.25 -11.07 5.35
N GLU A 23 5.33 -10.46 4.62
CA GLU A 23 5.54 -10.12 3.22
C GLU A 23 6.42 -8.88 3.06
N PRO A 24 7.00 -8.66 1.86
CA PRO A 24 7.62 -7.38 1.55
C PRO A 24 6.63 -6.23 1.72
N VAL A 25 7.16 -5.03 1.99
CA VAL A 25 6.33 -3.86 2.25
C VAL A 25 5.39 -3.55 1.08
N HIS A 26 4.12 -3.38 1.40
CA HIS A 26 3.08 -3.07 0.42
C HIS A 26 1.92 -2.35 1.10
N VAL A 27 1.05 -1.80 0.28
CA VAL A 27 -0.21 -1.20 0.75
C VAL A 27 -1.36 -1.72 -0.08
N HIS A 28 -2.55 -1.61 0.49
CA HIS A 28 -3.80 -1.84 -0.20
C HIS A 28 -4.53 -0.52 -0.36
N ILE A 29 -5.39 -0.44 -1.34
CA ILE A 29 -6.20 0.75 -1.61
C ILE A 29 -7.65 0.33 -1.64
N ALA A 30 -8.49 0.98 -0.84
CA ALA A 30 -9.92 0.71 -0.77
C ALA A 30 -10.72 2.00 -0.80
N TYR A 31 -11.92 1.91 -1.36
CA TYR A 31 -12.90 2.99 -1.31
C TYR A 31 -13.99 2.54 -0.34
N GLY A 32 -14.07 3.21 0.81
CA GLY A 32 -14.99 2.81 1.86
C GLY A 32 -14.46 1.65 2.69
N VAL A 33 -15.13 0.50 2.66
CA VAL A 33 -14.77 -0.66 3.49
C VAL A 33 -13.66 -1.47 2.82
N PRO A 34 -12.53 -1.71 3.51
CA PRO A 34 -11.47 -2.59 3.01
C PRO A 34 -11.95 -4.03 2.81
N LYS A 35 -11.48 -4.68 1.75
CA LYS A 35 -11.82 -6.05 1.40
C LYS A 35 -10.53 -6.85 1.16
N GLU A 36 -10.63 -8.18 1.27
CA GLU A 36 -9.47 -9.08 1.09
C GLU A 36 -8.78 -8.91 -0.27
N ASN A 37 -9.57 -8.66 -1.31
CA ASN A 37 -9.05 -8.50 -2.67
C ASN A 37 -8.87 -7.04 -3.09
N SER A 38 -8.73 -6.11 -2.14
CA SER A 38 -8.45 -4.72 -2.44
C SER A 38 -7.16 -4.58 -3.24
N THR A 39 -7.08 -3.53 -4.04
CA THR A 39 -5.89 -3.24 -4.85
C THR A 39 -4.63 -3.31 -4.00
N LYS A 40 -3.58 -3.97 -4.51
CA LYS A 40 -2.31 -4.17 -3.81
C LYS A 40 -1.17 -3.54 -4.59
N ILE A 41 -0.35 -2.76 -3.88
CA ILE A 41 0.77 -2.02 -4.45
C ILE A 41 2.04 -2.32 -3.65
N TRP A 42 3.07 -2.87 -4.32
CA TRP A 42 4.38 -3.05 -3.71
C TRP A 42 5.09 -1.71 -3.61
N ILE A 43 5.80 -1.49 -2.49
CA ILE A 43 6.72 -0.36 -2.36
C ILE A 43 8.11 -0.87 -2.73
N THR A 44 8.77 -0.20 -3.67
CA THR A 44 10.08 -0.64 -4.16
C THR A 44 11.22 -0.06 -3.33
N SER A 45 12.38 -0.72 -3.36
CA SER A 45 13.57 -0.27 -2.63
C SER A 45 14.09 1.07 -3.16
N ALA A 46 13.78 1.40 -4.41
CA ALA A 46 14.17 2.67 -5.02
C ALA A 46 13.26 3.84 -4.64
N GLY A 47 12.23 3.60 -3.84
CA GLY A 47 11.30 4.65 -3.42
C GLY A 47 10.14 4.88 -4.39
N GLY A 48 9.87 3.91 -5.26
CA GLY A 48 8.71 3.92 -6.13
C GLY A 48 7.66 2.91 -5.69
N CYS A 49 6.79 2.54 -6.60
CA CYS A 49 5.78 1.54 -6.33
C CYS A 49 5.45 0.74 -7.60
N LEU A 50 4.90 -0.47 -7.39
CA LEU A 50 4.57 -1.40 -8.46
C LEU A 50 3.22 -2.04 -8.18
N LEU A 51 2.32 -2.00 -9.16
CA LEU A 51 1.00 -2.61 -9.03
C LEU A 51 1.11 -4.12 -8.99
N ALA A 52 0.61 -4.75 -7.93
CA ALA A 52 0.52 -6.20 -7.83
C ALA A 52 -0.81 -6.72 -8.36
N ALA A 53 -1.92 -6.07 -7.98
CA ALA A 53 -3.26 -6.45 -8.42
C ALA A 53 -4.20 -5.27 -8.21
N ASN A 54 -5.22 -5.15 -9.06
CA ASN A 54 -6.21 -4.07 -8.97
C ASN A 54 -7.60 -4.65 -8.66
N GLY A 55 -7.72 -5.33 -7.52
CA GLY A 55 -8.97 -5.97 -7.10
C GLY A 55 -10.08 -4.98 -6.77
N SER A 56 -9.74 -3.74 -6.47
CA SER A 56 -10.73 -2.67 -6.24
C SER A 56 -11.28 -2.06 -7.53
N ASN A 57 -10.79 -2.50 -8.69
CA ASN A 57 -11.20 -1.99 -10.01
C ASN A 57 -11.05 -0.47 -10.12
N ILE A 58 -9.94 0.07 -9.65
CA ILE A 58 -9.68 1.50 -9.72
C ILE A 58 -9.45 1.88 -11.18
N PRO A 59 -10.15 2.90 -11.71
CA PRO A 59 -9.90 3.37 -13.08
C PRO A 59 -8.44 3.76 -13.26
N THR A 60 -7.88 3.46 -14.44
CA THR A 60 -6.45 3.63 -14.72
C THR A 60 -5.91 5.02 -14.37
N HIS A 61 -6.62 6.09 -14.74
CA HIS A 61 -6.15 7.44 -14.48
C HIS A 61 -6.18 7.80 -12.98
N VAL A 62 -7.14 7.26 -12.24
CA VAL A 62 -7.24 7.45 -10.79
C VAL A 62 -6.13 6.65 -10.10
N LEU A 63 -5.94 5.39 -10.50
CA LEU A 63 -4.89 4.52 -9.96
C LEU A 63 -3.51 5.14 -10.17
N ARG A 64 -3.24 5.68 -11.35
CA ARG A 64 -1.96 6.32 -11.67
C ARG A 64 -1.70 7.51 -10.75
N ASN A 65 -2.73 8.34 -10.50
CA ASN A 65 -2.62 9.46 -9.57
C ASN A 65 -2.32 8.99 -8.15
N ILE A 66 -3.02 7.95 -7.69
CA ILE A 66 -2.80 7.40 -6.36
C ILE A 66 -1.37 6.84 -6.25
N MET A 67 -0.89 6.13 -7.26
CA MET A 67 0.45 5.57 -7.27
C MET A 67 1.53 6.67 -7.25
N ASP A 68 1.30 7.80 -7.92
CA ASP A 68 2.20 8.95 -7.86
C ASP A 68 2.29 9.51 -6.43
N VAL A 69 1.16 9.61 -5.74
CA VAL A 69 1.13 10.06 -4.35
C VAL A 69 1.83 9.05 -3.44
N ILE A 70 1.59 7.75 -3.65
CA ILE A 70 2.25 6.68 -2.89
C ILE A 70 3.77 6.78 -3.05
N SER A 71 4.26 6.95 -4.27
CA SER A 71 5.70 7.09 -4.53
C SER A 71 6.26 8.33 -3.82
N ALA A 72 5.58 9.47 -3.92
CA ALA A 72 6.00 10.71 -3.28
C ALA A 72 6.03 10.60 -1.75
N ARG A 73 5.15 9.78 -1.18
CA ARG A 73 5.01 9.63 0.27
C ARG A 73 5.45 8.24 0.77
N HIS A 74 6.28 7.53 0.02
CA HIS A 74 6.71 6.18 0.38
C HIS A 74 7.39 6.11 1.76
N PHE A 75 8.04 7.19 2.20
CA PHE A 75 8.67 7.25 3.52
C PHE A 75 7.67 7.03 4.65
N GLU A 76 6.46 7.58 4.52
CA GLU A 76 5.43 7.44 5.54
C GLU A 76 4.96 5.99 5.64
N ILE A 77 4.85 5.32 4.48
CA ILE A 77 4.46 3.92 4.41
C ILE A 77 5.52 3.04 5.07
N VAL A 78 6.79 3.21 4.67
CA VAL A 78 7.90 2.41 5.17
C VAL A 78 8.09 2.63 6.68
N ALA A 79 8.00 3.88 7.15
CA ALA A 79 8.13 4.19 8.57
C ALA A 79 7.03 3.53 9.40
N LYS A 80 5.79 3.60 8.94
CA LYS A 80 4.66 3.00 9.64
C LYS A 80 4.74 1.47 9.62
N TRP A 81 5.14 0.89 8.51
CA TRP A 81 5.33 -0.55 8.37
C TRP A 81 6.40 -1.06 9.35
N ARG A 82 7.57 -0.38 9.38
CA ARG A 82 8.66 -0.73 10.28
C ARG A 82 8.26 -0.60 11.74
N LYS A 83 7.53 0.46 12.08
CA LYS A 83 7.04 0.66 13.44
C LYS A 83 6.08 -0.46 13.84
N PHE A 84 5.26 -0.93 12.92
CA PHE A 84 4.25 -1.95 13.19
C PHE A 84 4.83 -3.36 13.24
N PHE A 85 5.71 -3.71 12.29
CA PHE A 85 6.23 -5.08 12.14
C PHE A 85 7.68 -5.26 12.60
N GLY A 86 8.41 -4.18 12.84
CA GLY A 86 9.80 -4.24 13.32
C GLY A 86 10.86 -4.39 12.25
N GLU A 87 10.47 -4.74 11.02
CA GLU A 87 11.40 -4.93 9.92
C GLU A 87 10.75 -4.56 8.58
N VAL A 88 11.57 -4.31 7.57
CA VAL A 88 11.11 -3.99 6.22
C VAL A 88 11.91 -4.80 5.21
N SER A 89 11.24 -5.46 4.29
CA SER A 89 11.85 -6.05 3.12
C SER A 89 11.12 -5.56 1.88
N TYR A 90 11.74 -5.72 0.72
CA TYR A 90 11.21 -5.23 -0.55
C TYR A 90 11.06 -6.37 -1.54
N PHE A 91 9.95 -6.35 -2.29
CA PHE A 91 9.73 -7.30 -3.36
C PHE A 91 10.71 -7.05 -4.52
N CYS A 92 11.02 -5.77 -4.79
CA CYS A 92 11.95 -5.38 -5.85
C CYS A 92 12.65 -4.05 -5.57
#